data_0ff9f5da7d14ad45df2f28c3f90db39c
#
_entry.id   0ff9f5da7d14ad45df2f28c3f90db39c
#
_cell.length_a   1.000
_cell.length_b   1.000
_cell.length_c   1.000
_cell.angle_alpha   90.00
_cell.angle_beta   90.00
_cell.angle_gamma   90.00
#
_symmetry.space_group_name_H-M   'P 1'
#
loop_
_entity.id
_entity.type
_entity.pdbx_description
1 polymer ?
#
loop_
_entity_poly.entity_id
_entity_poly.type
_entity_poly.pdbx_seq_one_letter_code
_entity_poly.pdbx_strand_id
1 'polypeptide(L)'
;MYKIIFCLLLLSTGACSQSPNNSPLKKAPMSASQNKYYSTASKEKLVLADSVWKQVLSPEVYQIARQKGTERPFSSAFETSKEVGTFHCAACGNPLFKSTAKFESGCGWPSFFEPITKGSI
;
A
#
# COMPACT_ATOMS: atom_id res chain seq x y z
N MET A 1 -34.34 -51.57 -48.57
CA MET A 1 -34.93 -50.57 -47.66
C MET A 1 -33.94 -50.33 -46.52
N TYR A 2 -33.06 -49.37 -46.68
CA TYR A 2 -32.08 -48.99 -45.67
C TYR A 2 -32.59 -47.78 -44.84
N LYS A 3 -32.80 -47.97 -43.54
CA LYS A 3 -33.11 -46.89 -42.63
C LYS A 3 -31.78 -46.27 -42.12
N ILE A 4 -31.47 -45.08 -42.53
CA ILE A 4 -30.33 -44.32 -42.04
C ILE A 4 -30.78 -43.63 -40.75
N ILE A 5 -30.21 -44.04 -39.62
CA ILE A 5 -30.40 -43.38 -38.31
C ILE A 5 -29.38 -42.26 -38.24
N PHE A 6 -29.88 -41.02 -38.26
CA PHE A 6 -29.06 -39.82 -38.10
C PHE A 6 -28.84 -39.59 -36.60
N CYS A 7 -27.64 -39.88 -36.14
CA CYS A 7 -27.26 -39.61 -34.75
C CYS A 7 -26.81 -38.15 -34.62
N LEU A 8 -27.67 -37.30 -34.06
CA LEU A 8 -27.37 -35.89 -33.80
C LEU A 8 -26.45 -35.80 -32.58
N LEU A 9 -25.16 -35.59 -32.78
CA LEU A 9 -24.19 -35.26 -31.73
C LEU A 9 -24.35 -33.77 -31.36
N LEU A 10 -24.99 -33.52 -30.25
CA LEU A 10 -25.00 -32.17 -29.60
C LEU A 10 -23.66 -31.96 -28.93
N LEU A 11 -22.78 -31.21 -29.56
CA LEU A 11 -21.59 -30.63 -28.96
C LEU A 11 -22.00 -29.46 -28.06
N SER A 12 -22.11 -29.70 -26.75
CA SER A 12 -22.21 -28.63 -25.76
C SER A 12 -20.83 -28.01 -25.53
N THR A 13 -20.55 -26.91 -26.17
CA THR A 13 -19.41 -26.07 -25.87
C THR A 13 -19.67 -25.32 -24.56
N GLY A 14 -19.20 -25.88 -23.46
CA GLY A 14 -19.14 -25.19 -22.18
C GLY A 14 -18.11 -24.04 -22.27
N ALA A 15 -18.59 -22.84 -22.54
CA ALA A 15 -17.78 -21.63 -22.41
C ALA A 15 -17.50 -21.39 -20.93
N CYS A 16 -16.33 -21.79 -20.48
CA CYS A 16 -15.79 -21.43 -19.18
C CYS A 16 -15.42 -19.93 -19.24
N SER A 17 -16.36 -19.07 -18.88
CA SER A 17 -16.13 -17.63 -18.73
C SER A 17 -15.28 -17.41 -17.48
N GLN A 18 -13.95 -17.41 -17.63
CA GLN A 18 -13.04 -16.89 -16.63
C GLN A 18 -13.11 -15.37 -16.68
N SER A 19 -13.88 -14.80 -15.77
CA SER A 19 -13.85 -13.37 -15.50
C SER A 19 -12.49 -13.03 -14.91
N PRO A 20 -11.68 -12.15 -15.54
CA PRO A 20 -10.50 -11.63 -14.90
C PRO A 20 -10.95 -10.67 -13.80
N ASN A 21 -11.00 -11.15 -12.56
CA ASN A 21 -11.11 -10.29 -11.39
C ASN A 21 -9.82 -9.49 -11.23
N ASN A 22 -9.53 -8.59 -12.16
CA ASN A 22 -8.63 -7.48 -12.01
C ASN A 22 -9.37 -6.33 -11.31
N SER A 23 -9.78 -6.56 -10.06
CA SER A 23 -10.03 -5.45 -9.17
C SER A 23 -8.66 -4.91 -8.78
N PRO A 24 -8.27 -3.69 -9.20
CA PRO A 24 -7.14 -3.02 -8.59
C PRO A 24 -7.48 -2.92 -7.10
N LEU A 25 -6.67 -3.52 -6.25
CA LEU A 25 -6.66 -3.25 -4.83
C LEU A 25 -6.49 -1.73 -4.69
N LYS A 26 -7.62 -1.01 -4.66
CA LYS A 26 -7.67 0.34 -4.12
C LYS A 26 -7.26 0.17 -2.67
N LYS A 27 -5.96 0.29 -2.40
CA LYS A 27 -5.43 0.51 -1.06
C LYS A 27 -6.16 1.76 -0.57
N ALA A 28 -7.23 1.55 0.20
CA ALA A 28 -7.95 2.66 0.80
C ALA A 28 -6.91 3.49 1.53
N PRO A 29 -6.84 4.82 1.31
CA PRO A 29 -5.98 5.65 2.14
C PRO A 29 -6.38 5.36 3.57
N MET A 30 -5.44 4.88 4.38
CA MET A 30 -5.70 4.65 5.80
C MET A 30 -6.32 5.92 6.33
N SER A 31 -7.56 5.80 6.80
CA SER A 31 -8.28 6.91 7.38
C SER A 31 -7.48 7.43 8.58
N ALA A 32 -6.81 8.55 8.39
CA ALA A 32 -6.19 9.34 9.48
C ALA A 32 -7.23 9.68 10.57
N SER A 33 -8.52 9.46 10.30
CA SER A 33 -9.64 9.78 11.17
C SER A 33 -9.72 8.93 12.45
N GLN A 34 -9.02 7.83 12.55
CA GLN A 34 -9.05 6.97 13.75
C GLN A 34 -7.83 7.13 14.65
N ASN A 35 -6.73 7.68 14.15
CA ASN A 35 -5.52 7.88 14.96
C ASN A 35 -5.44 9.32 15.49
N LYS A 36 -5.91 9.54 16.71
CA LYS A 36 -5.89 10.85 17.38
C LYS A 36 -4.49 11.44 17.59
N TYR A 37 -3.45 10.65 17.44
CA TYR A 37 -2.05 11.09 17.57
C TYR A 37 -1.41 11.47 16.23
N TYR A 38 -2.13 11.29 15.11
CA TYR A 38 -1.63 11.67 13.80
C TYR A 38 -1.75 13.19 13.59
N SER A 39 -0.61 13.86 13.41
CA SER A 39 -0.58 15.30 13.12
C SER A 39 0.59 15.65 12.21
N THR A 40 0.31 16.30 11.10
CA THR A 40 1.35 16.85 10.19
C THR A 40 1.86 18.22 10.63
N ALA A 41 1.21 18.85 11.61
CA ALA A 41 1.54 20.18 12.14
C ALA A 41 2.33 20.13 13.45
N SER A 42 2.21 19.06 14.24
CA SER A 42 2.92 18.92 15.51
C SER A 42 4.41 18.63 15.26
N LYS A 43 5.26 19.29 16.02
CA LYS A 43 6.72 19.04 16.08
C LYS A 43 7.12 18.29 17.36
N GLU A 44 6.16 17.95 18.20
CA GLU A 44 6.42 17.26 19.45
C GLU A 44 6.70 15.78 19.22
N LYS A 45 7.75 15.30 19.89
CA LYS A 45 8.08 13.87 19.87
C LYS A 45 7.03 13.09 20.65
N LEU A 46 6.33 12.20 19.98
CA LEU A 46 5.37 11.31 20.62
C LEU A 46 6.09 10.15 21.33
N VAL A 47 5.89 10.05 22.64
CA VAL A 47 6.37 8.94 23.46
C VAL A 47 5.16 8.19 24.00
N LEU A 48 4.75 7.12 23.32
CA LEU A 48 3.58 6.31 23.66
C LEU A 48 4.00 4.87 23.89
N ALA A 49 3.32 4.20 24.83
CA ALA A 49 3.47 2.76 25.03
C ALA A 49 3.10 1.99 23.74
N ASP A 50 3.76 0.88 23.48
CA ASP A 50 3.55 0.10 22.27
C ASP A 50 2.12 -0.45 22.15
N SER A 51 1.49 -0.76 23.30
CA SER A 51 0.07 -1.15 23.38
C SER A 51 -0.89 -0.08 22.83
N VAL A 52 -0.56 1.21 22.99
CA VAL A 52 -1.35 2.33 22.43
C VAL A 52 -1.21 2.35 20.91
N TRP A 53 0.01 2.21 20.40
CA TRP A 53 0.25 2.13 18.95
C TRP A 53 -0.51 0.97 18.32
N LYS A 54 -0.53 -0.18 18.96
CA LYS A 54 -1.27 -1.36 18.50
C LYS A 54 -2.79 -1.12 18.39
N GLN A 55 -3.34 -0.26 19.22
CA GLN A 55 -4.77 0.06 19.21
C GLN A 55 -5.15 1.10 18.13
N VAL A 56 -4.26 2.06 17.84
CA VAL A 56 -4.58 3.20 16.97
C VAL A 56 -4.07 3.06 15.54
N LEU A 57 -3.15 2.13 15.29
CA LEU A 57 -2.64 1.83 13.96
C LEU A 57 -3.36 0.63 13.34
N SER A 58 -3.46 0.62 12.01
CA SER A 58 -3.86 -0.62 11.35
C SER A 58 -2.82 -1.71 11.59
N PRO A 59 -3.20 -3.00 11.55
CA PRO A 59 -2.26 -4.10 11.72
C PRO A 59 -1.04 -4.01 10.79
N GLU A 60 -1.25 -3.60 9.54
CA GLU A 60 -0.19 -3.45 8.53
C GLU A 60 0.82 -2.34 8.93
N VAL A 61 0.32 -1.14 9.27
CA VAL A 61 1.20 -0.04 9.69
C VAL A 61 1.88 -0.34 11.01
N TYR A 62 1.19 -0.98 11.95
CA TYR A 62 1.79 -1.40 13.21
C TYR A 62 2.94 -2.38 12.99
N GLN A 63 2.75 -3.38 12.12
CA GLN A 63 3.79 -4.34 11.77
C GLN A 63 5.03 -3.66 11.19
N ILE A 64 4.85 -2.72 10.27
CA ILE A 64 5.96 -2.03 9.62
C ILE A 64 6.62 -1.03 10.59
N ALA A 65 5.84 -0.12 11.17
CA ALA A 65 6.37 1.00 11.95
C ALA A 65 6.86 0.61 13.36
N ARG A 66 6.32 -0.47 13.96
CA ARG A 66 6.58 -0.84 15.35
C ARG A 66 7.26 -2.20 15.51
N GLN A 67 7.01 -3.14 14.61
CA GLN A 67 7.57 -4.50 14.69
C GLN A 67 8.73 -4.72 13.71
N LYS A 68 9.31 -3.66 13.15
CA LYS A 68 10.45 -3.72 12.22
C LYS A 68 10.15 -4.52 10.95
N GLY A 69 8.89 -4.58 10.53
CA GLY A 69 8.46 -5.17 9.28
C GLY A 69 8.79 -4.28 8.09
N THR A 70 8.60 -4.82 6.90
CA THR A 70 8.72 -4.07 5.65
C THR A 70 7.58 -4.42 4.70
N GLU A 71 7.29 -3.53 3.78
CA GLU A 71 6.38 -3.79 2.66
C GLU A 71 7.06 -4.72 1.63
N ARG A 72 6.25 -5.36 0.80
CA ARG A 72 6.78 -6.10 -0.35
C ARG A 72 7.42 -5.11 -1.34
N PRO A 73 8.56 -5.45 -1.99
CA PRO A 73 9.15 -4.59 -3.01
C PRO A 73 8.15 -4.34 -4.14
N PHE A 74 8.18 -3.15 -4.73
CA PHE A 74 7.30 -2.70 -5.82
C PHE A 74 5.79 -2.69 -5.49
N SER A 75 5.40 -2.73 -4.21
CA SER A 75 4.00 -2.71 -3.80
C SER A 75 3.48 -1.31 -3.45
N SER A 76 4.35 -0.34 -3.22
CA SER A 76 4.00 1.02 -2.86
C SER A 76 3.74 1.88 -4.08
N ALA A 77 2.60 2.60 -4.11
CA ALA A 77 2.34 3.61 -5.12
C ALA A 77 3.35 4.77 -5.08
N PHE A 78 4.03 4.96 -3.95
CA PHE A 78 5.06 6.01 -3.81
C PHE A 78 6.38 5.67 -4.49
N GLU A 79 6.61 4.41 -4.84
CA GLU A 79 7.85 4.00 -5.53
C GLU A 79 7.99 4.71 -6.87
N THR A 80 6.93 4.75 -7.67
CA THR A 80 6.92 5.39 -9.00
C THR A 80 6.31 6.79 -9.03
N SER A 81 5.73 7.28 -7.92
CA SER A 81 5.07 8.59 -7.87
C SER A 81 6.06 9.74 -8.13
N LYS A 82 5.66 10.67 -8.98
CA LYS A 82 6.36 11.94 -9.28
C LYS A 82 5.66 13.15 -8.65
N GLU A 83 4.70 12.92 -7.77
CA GLU A 83 3.95 14.01 -7.13
C GLU A 83 4.86 14.89 -6.28
N VAL A 84 4.62 16.21 -6.35
CA VAL A 84 5.35 17.20 -5.56
C VAL A 84 4.71 17.33 -4.18
N GLY A 85 5.51 17.19 -3.14
CA GLY A 85 4.98 17.26 -1.78
C GLY A 85 5.98 16.84 -0.70
N THR A 86 5.43 16.53 0.47
CA THR A 86 6.17 16.04 1.64
C THR A 86 5.69 14.64 1.99
N PHE A 87 6.61 13.74 2.21
CA PHE A 87 6.34 12.39 2.71
C PHE A 87 6.31 12.42 4.24
N HIS A 88 5.25 11.89 4.82
CA HIS A 88 4.99 11.88 6.25
C HIS A 88 4.98 10.45 6.81
N CYS A 89 5.37 10.30 8.06
CA CYS A 89 5.24 9.03 8.78
C CYS A 89 3.78 8.59 8.85
N ALA A 90 3.47 7.39 8.39
CA ALA A 90 2.11 6.86 8.41
C ALA A 90 1.55 6.65 9.84
N ALA A 91 2.42 6.51 10.84
CA ALA A 91 2.00 6.32 12.22
C ALA A 91 1.69 7.62 12.95
N CYS A 92 2.49 8.68 12.79
CA CYS A 92 2.36 9.89 13.60
C CYS A 92 2.21 11.19 12.80
N GLY A 93 2.40 11.16 11.47
CA GLY A 93 2.33 12.36 10.64
C GLY A 93 3.61 13.20 10.61
N ASN A 94 4.67 12.79 11.31
CA ASN A 94 5.94 13.52 11.27
C ASN A 94 6.43 13.67 9.82
N PRO A 95 6.82 14.88 9.35
CA PRO A 95 7.39 15.05 8.02
C PRO A 95 8.80 14.43 7.95
N LEU A 96 9.01 13.56 6.96
CA LEU A 96 10.23 12.78 6.82
C LEU A 96 11.10 13.25 5.66
N PHE A 97 10.50 13.37 4.46
CA PHE A 97 11.23 13.68 3.23
C PHE A 97 10.46 14.66 2.33
N LYS A 98 11.19 15.43 1.53
CA LYS A 98 10.64 16.18 0.41
C LYS A 98 10.65 15.33 -0.87
N SER A 99 9.69 15.53 -1.75
CA SER A 99 9.69 14.90 -3.08
C SER A 99 10.92 15.25 -3.91
N THR A 100 11.50 16.43 -3.69
CA THR A 100 12.75 16.87 -4.34
C THR A 100 13.98 16.04 -3.95
N ALA A 101 13.93 15.35 -2.80
CA ALA A 101 14.99 14.45 -2.35
C ALA A 101 14.78 12.99 -2.84
N LYS A 102 13.65 12.71 -3.53
CA LYS A 102 13.34 11.37 -4.01
C LYS A 102 14.14 11.05 -5.28
N PHE A 103 14.64 9.82 -5.37
CA PHE A 103 15.29 9.30 -6.57
C PHE A 103 14.86 7.87 -6.87
N GLU A 104 15.09 7.43 -8.10
CA GLU A 104 14.79 6.06 -8.54
C GLU A 104 16.01 5.16 -8.29
N SER A 105 15.91 4.29 -7.30
CA SER A 105 16.97 3.35 -6.95
C SER A 105 16.81 1.97 -7.60
N GLY A 106 15.60 1.66 -8.09
CA GLY A 106 15.25 0.34 -8.61
C GLY A 106 15.16 -0.77 -7.56
N CYS A 107 15.23 -0.44 -6.26
CA CYS A 107 15.18 -1.43 -5.19
C CYS A 107 13.77 -1.87 -4.80
N GLY A 108 12.74 -1.24 -5.38
CA GLY A 108 11.34 -1.57 -5.13
C GLY A 108 10.71 -0.81 -3.97
N TRP A 109 11.39 0.15 -3.38
CA TRP A 109 10.88 1.06 -2.35
C TRP A 109 11.21 2.52 -2.68
N PRO A 110 10.39 3.49 -2.23
CA PRO A 110 10.71 4.90 -2.36
C PRO A 110 12.06 5.22 -1.71
N SER A 111 12.96 5.85 -2.45
CA SER A 111 14.32 6.14 -2.01
C SER A 111 14.56 7.64 -1.98
N PHE A 112 15.28 8.11 -0.95
CA PHE A 112 15.56 9.51 -0.71
C PHE A 112 17.02 9.68 -0.32
N PHE A 113 17.69 10.73 -0.84
CA PHE A 113 19.10 10.98 -0.54
C PHE A 113 19.31 11.81 0.74
N GLU A 114 18.27 12.49 1.23
CA GLU A 114 18.34 13.24 2.50
C GLU A 114 16.98 13.33 3.19
N PRO A 115 16.93 13.36 4.53
CA PRO A 115 15.72 13.66 5.28
C PRO A 115 15.41 15.16 5.25
N ILE A 116 14.17 15.54 5.61
CA ILE A 116 13.76 16.95 5.66
C ILE A 116 14.54 17.75 6.71
N THR A 117 14.94 17.11 7.80
CA THR A 117 15.89 17.59 8.82
C THR A 117 16.64 16.42 9.42
N LYS A 118 17.83 16.65 10.00
CA LYS A 118 18.65 15.59 10.64
C LYS A 118 17.94 14.82 11.76
N GLY A 119 16.88 15.37 12.33
CA GLY A 119 16.11 14.72 13.41
C GLY A 119 14.76 14.14 12.96
N SER A 120 14.48 14.10 11.65
CA SER A 120 13.20 13.59 11.13
C SER A 120 13.11 12.06 11.13
N ILE A 121 14.24 11.38 11.12
CA ILE A 121 14.37 9.91 11.09
C ILE A 121 15.36 9.44 12.13
#